data_7883db75d6d61efddd22df0ef0686630
#
_entry.id   7883db75d6d61efddd22df0ef0686630
#
_cell.length_a   1.000
_cell.length_b   1.000
_cell.length_c   1.000
_cell.angle_alpha   90.00
_cell.angle_beta   90.00
_cell.angle_gamma   90.00
#
_symmetry.space_group_name_H-M   'P 1'
#
loop_
_entity.id
_entity.type
_entity.pdbx_description
1 polymer ?
#
loop_
_entity_poly.entity_id
_entity_poly.type
_entity_poly.pdbx_seq_one_letter_code
_entity_poly.pdbx_strand_id
1 'polypeptide(L)'
;MTDVKSISEVKKEMIIEISSEVIEEKVLQRLKIIGRKAKIKGFRPGKIPANVVKQHYGAEANQETLSELIQHSYSEAMAENKFRPVGSPQIEPQENKDNSNFIYKATFEVLPEIILKGLDGIKIDKPEVDITDKDLDL
;
A
#
# COMPACT_ATOMS: atom_id res chain seq x y z
N MET A 1 11.94 0.95 -10.10
CA MET A 1 11.97 -0.31 -10.87
C MET A 1 11.26 -1.35 -10.02
N THR A 2 10.32 -2.11 -10.59
CA THR A 2 9.48 -3.03 -9.79
C THR A 2 9.73 -4.45 -10.30
N ASP A 3 10.34 -5.30 -9.47
CA ASP A 3 10.54 -6.72 -9.78
C ASP A 3 9.50 -7.56 -9.02
N VAL A 4 8.73 -8.37 -9.76
CA VAL A 4 7.69 -9.24 -9.19
C VAL A 4 8.13 -10.69 -9.25
N LYS A 5 8.18 -11.35 -8.10
CA LYS A 5 8.46 -12.78 -7.96
C LYS A 5 7.22 -13.51 -7.45
N SER A 6 6.78 -14.55 -8.14
CA SER A 6 5.71 -15.43 -7.66
C SER A 6 6.31 -16.53 -6.79
N ILE A 7 5.94 -16.58 -5.51
CA ILE A 7 6.36 -17.64 -4.57
C ILE A 7 5.38 -18.81 -4.64
N SER A 8 4.08 -18.53 -4.79
CA SER A 8 3.01 -19.50 -4.97
C SER A 8 1.88 -18.90 -5.81
N GLU A 9 0.84 -19.69 -6.11
CA GLU A 9 -0.35 -19.20 -6.84
C GLU A 9 -1.05 -18.04 -6.12
N VAL A 10 -0.97 -18.01 -4.78
CA VAL A 10 -1.65 -17.04 -3.92
C VAL A 10 -0.70 -16.00 -3.36
N LYS A 11 0.57 -16.37 -3.06
CA LYS A 11 1.54 -15.51 -2.40
C LYS A 11 2.55 -14.96 -3.39
N LYS A 12 2.62 -13.63 -3.48
CA LYS A 12 3.56 -12.91 -4.34
C LYS A 12 4.48 -12.02 -3.52
N GLU A 13 5.67 -11.84 -4.04
CA GLU A 13 6.70 -10.99 -3.49
C GLU A 13 7.08 -9.93 -4.53
N MET A 14 7.21 -8.71 -4.10
CA MET A 14 7.58 -7.59 -4.95
C MET A 14 8.70 -6.79 -4.30
N ILE A 15 9.71 -6.46 -5.08
CA ILE A 15 10.81 -5.59 -4.66
C ILE A 15 10.58 -4.23 -5.31
N ILE A 16 10.51 -3.20 -4.48
CA ILE A 16 10.28 -1.82 -4.90
C ILE A 16 11.44 -0.95 -4.43
N GLU A 17 11.97 -0.16 -5.34
CA GLU A 17 13.04 0.78 -5.10
C GLU A 17 12.52 2.21 -5.13
N ILE A 18 12.84 2.99 -4.10
CA ILE A 18 12.52 4.42 -3.98
C ILE A 18 13.84 5.19 -4.03
N SER A 19 13.95 6.15 -4.95
CA SER A 19 15.11 7.02 -5.07
C SER A 19 15.29 7.88 -3.82
N SER A 20 16.53 8.00 -3.35
CA SER A 20 16.88 8.88 -2.21
C SER A 20 16.55 10.34 -2.48
N GLU A 21 16.67 10.81 -3.72
CA GLU A 21 16.34 12.18 -4.11
C GLU A 21 14.87 12.51 -3.82
N VAL A 22 13.98 11.57 -4.15
CA VAL A 22 12.53 11.72 -3.89
C VAL A 22 12.24 11.73 -2.39
N ILE A 23 12.94 10.89 -1.62
CA ILE A 23 12.81 10.87 -0.15
C ILE A 23 13.25 12.18 0.44
N GLU A 24 14.43 12.68 0.07
CA GLU A 24 14.96 13.95 0.57
C GLU A 24 14.07 15.13 0.22
N GLU A 25 13.59 15.21 -1.00
CA GLU A 25 12.69 16.28 -1.43
C GLU A 25 11.40 16.30 -0.60
N LYS A 26 10.77 15.15 -0.42
CA LYS A 26 9.55 15.00 0.37
C LYS A 26 9.77 15.33 1.85
N VAL A 27 10.89 14.87 2.42
CA VAL A 27 11.28 15.22 3.79
C VAL A 27 11.48 16.73 3.97
N LEU A 28 12.14 17.38 3.02
CA LEU A 28 12.31 18.85 3.05
C LEU A 28 10.98 19.59 2.96
N GLN A 29 10.06 19.12 2.12
CA GLN A 29 8.71 19.68 2.01
C GLN A 29 7.95 19.52 3.32
N ARG A 30 8.03 18.33 3.95
CA ARG A 30 7.40 18.04 5.24
C ARG A 30 7.95 18.90 6.35
N LEU A 31 9.27 19.03 6.44
CA LEU A 31 9.93 19.90 7.41
C LEU A 31 9.52 21.39 7.26
N LYS A 32 9.32 21.87 6.03
CA LYS A 32 8.79 23.24 5.79
C LYS A 32 7.37 23.40 6.34
N ILE A 33 6.54 22.39 6.19
CA ILE A 33 5.16 22.39 6.72
C ILE A 33 5.17 22.37 8.23
N ILE A 34 5.97 21.46 8.82
CA ILE A 34 6.14 21.35 10.27
C ILE A 34 6.66 22.68 10.84
N GLY A 35 7.70 23.28 10.21
CA GLY A 35 8.32 24.54 10.67
C GLY A 35 7.35 25.72 10.72
N ARG A 36 6.29 25.71 9.90
CA ARG A 36 5.24 26.76 9.93
C ARG A 36 4.30 26.60 11.13
N LYS A 37 4.06 25.36 11.58
CA LYS A 37 3.10 25.02 12.65
C LYS A 37 3.78 24.74 13.99
N ALA A 38 5.06 24.38 13.98
CA ALA A 38 5.82 24.00 15.17
C ALA A 38 5.95 25.17 16.16
N LYS A 39 5.88 24.82 17.43
CA LYS A 39 6.16 25.72 18.55
C LYS A 39 7.42 25.22 19.26
N ILE A 40 8.56 25.85 19.00
CA ILE A 40 9.82 25.55 19.66
C ILE A 40 10.13 26.66 20.66
N LYS A 41 10.47 26.32 21.89
CA LYS A 41 10.81 27.25 22.94
C LYS A 41 12.00 28.13 22.49
N GLY A 42 11.85 29.44 22.57
CA GLY A 42 12.88 30.41 22.12
C GLY A 42 12.71 30.91 20.67
N PHE A 43 11.77 30.39 19.89
CA PHE A 43 11.53 30.84 18.53
C PHE A 43 10.07 31.26 18.32
N ARG A 44 9.88 32.31 17.52
CA ARG A 44 8.54 32.75 17.09
C ARG A 44 7.96 31.73 16.10
N PRO A 45 6.71 31.28 16.27
CA PRO A 45 6.03 30.38 15.31
C PRO A 45 6.12 30.93 13.87
N GLY A 46 6.52 30.05 12.94
CA GLY A 46 6.68 30.39 11.51
C GLY A 46 8.01 31.07 11.15
N LYS A 47 8.89 31.38 12.12
CA LYS A 47 10.23 31.95 11.89
C LYS A 47 11.35 31.09 12.51
N ILE A 48 11.17 29.80 12.56
CA ILE A 48 12.15 28.85 13.08
C ILE A 48 13.14 28.52 11.94
N PRO A 49 14.46 28.60 12.18
CA PRO A 49 15.46 28.19 11.20
C PRO A 49 15.30 26.73 10.82
N ALA A 50 15.47 26.41 9.51
CA ALA A 50 15.28 25.07 9.00
C ALA A 50 16.16 24.01 9.70
N ASN A 51 17.37 24.38 10.09
CA ASN A 51 18.29 23.50 10.84
C ASN A 51 17.74 23.11 12.20
N VAL A 52 17.07 24.01 12.90
CA VAL A 52 16.46 23.74 14.20
C VAL A 52 15.25 22.84 14.04
N VAL A 53 14.43 23.07 13.02
CA VAL A 53 13.30 22.19 12.69
C VAL A 53 13.80 20.79 12.36
N LYS A 54 14.84 20.67 11.52
CA LYS A 54 15.45 19.38 11.16
C LYS A 54 16.02 18.65 12.37
N GLN A 55 16.62 19.36 13.31
CA GLN A 55 17.18 18.77 14.53
C GLN A 55 16.10 18.21 15.47
N HIS A 56 14.96 18.91 15.59
CA HIS A 56 13.89 18.50 16.50
C HIS A 56 12.90 17.50 15.87
N TYR A 57 12.61 17.65 14.59
CA TYR A 57 11.55 16.90 13.88
C TYR A 57 12.08 16.08 12.72
N GLY A 58 13.39 16.05 12.48
CA GLY A 58 13.95 15.35 11.30
C GLY A 58 13.71 13.86 11.31
N ALA A 59 13.85 13.20 12.46
CA ALA A 59 13.61 11.77 12.58
C ALA A 59 12.13 11.42 12.34
N GLU A 60 11.22 12.17 12.97
CA GLU A 60 9.77 12.01 12.80
C GLU A 60 9.34 12.28 11.36
N ALA A 61 9.82 13.38 10.77
CA ALA A 61 9.53 13.72 9.37
C ALA A 61 10.04 12.66 8.38
N ASN A 62 11.22 12.09 8.62
CA ASN A 62 11.75 10.99 7.81
C ASN A 62 10.88 9.75 7.91
N GLN A 63 10.52 9.33 9.12
CA GLN A 63 9.72 8.13 9.34
C GLN A 63 8.33 8.25 8.73
N GLU A 64 7.66 9.37 8.93
CA GLU A 64 6.35 9.64 8.35
C GLU A 64 6.40 9.69 6.81
N THR A 65 7.40 10.40 6.26
CA THR A 65 7.58 10.51 4.80
C THR A 65 7.88 9.16 4.18
N LEU A 66 8.72 8.35 4.82
CA LEU A 66 9.05 7.00 4.33
C LEU A 66 7.83 6.10 4.34
N SER A 67 7.02 6.12 5.40
CA SER A 67 5.76 5.36 5.48
C SER A 67 4.77 5.76 4.38
N GLU A 68 4.64 7.07 4.13
CA GLU A 68 3.77 7.60 3.07
C GLU A 68 4.26 7.19 1.66
N LEU A 69 5.57 7.28 1.42
CA LEU A 69 6.17 6.87 0.15
C LEU A 69 6.03 5.35 -0.10
N ILE A 70 6.24 4.53 0.92
CA ILE A 70 6.05 3.08 0.84
C ILE A 70 4.59 2.76 0.48
N GLN A 71 3.64 3.39 1.16
CA GLN A 71 2.22 3.16 0.89
C GLN A 71 1.82 3.61 -0.52
N HIS A 72 2.33 4.75 -0.98
CA HIS A 72 2.06 5.28 -2.31
C HIS A 72 2.66 4.38 -3.39
N SER A 73 3.96 4.06 -3.29
CA SER A 73 4.65 3.22 -4.28
C SER A 73 4.10 1.79 -4.33
N TYR A 74 3.67 1.23 -3.18
CA TYR A 74 2.98 -0.05 -3.14
C TYR A 74 1.63 0.00 -3.88
N SER A 75 0.81 1.03 -3.63
CA SER A 75 -0.49 1.19 -4.30
C SER A 75 -0.35 1.36 -5.81
N GLU A 76 0.65 2.13 -6.24
CA GLU A 76 0.98 2.36 -7.65
C GLU A 76 1.41 1.06 -8.32
N ALA A 77 2.32 0.31 -7.69
CA ALA A 77 2.77 -0.98 -8.19
C ALA A 77 1.65 -2.04 -8.28
N MET A 78 0.69 -2.02 -7.33
CA MET A 78 -0.49 -2.87 -7.38
C MET A 78 -1.40 -2.50 -8.56
N ALA A 79 -1.61 -1.21 -8.80
CA ALA A 79 -2.42 -0.71 -9.90
C ALA A 79 -1.81 -1.06 -11.28
N GLU A 80 -0.50 -0.86 -11.44
CA GLU A 80 0.23 -1.18 -12.67
C GLU A 80 0.14 -2.68 -13.03
N ASN A 81 0.30 -3.54 -12.04
CA ASN A 81 0.28 -5.00 -12.23
C ASN A 81 -1.14 -5.59 -12.16
N LYS A 82 -2.18 -4.76 -11.94
CA LYS A 82 -3.58 -5.19 -11.82
C LYS A 82 -3.81 -6.27 -10.76
N PHE A 83 -3.00 -6.29 -9.72
CA PHE A 83 -3.17 -7.21 -8.62
C PHE A 83 -4.27 -6.74 -7.68
N ARG A 84 -5.02 -7.70 -7.12
CA ARG A 84 -6.01 -7.48 -6.07
C ARG A 84 -5.48 -8.12 -4.78
N PRO A 85 -4.74 -7.37 -3.97
CA PRO A 85 -4.20 -7.91 -2.73
C PRO A 85 -5.32 -8.21 -1.74
N VAL A 86 -5.15 -9.29 -0.97
CA VAL A 86 -6.02 -9.67 0.13
C VAL A 86 -5.25 -9.45 1.43
N GLY A 87 -5.76 -8.57 2.27
CA GLY A 87 -5.12 -8.23 3.55
C GLY A 87 -4.00 -7.20 3.43
N SER A 88 -3.27 -7.03 4.53
CA SER A 88 -2.16 -6.07 4.62
C SER A 88 -0.86 -6.71 4.14
N PRO A 89 -0.04 -6.02 3.31
CA PRO A 89 1.25 -6.52 2.90
C PRO A 89 2.23 -6.58 4.07
N GLN A 90 3.12 -7.55 4.05
CA GLN A 90 4.30 -7.57 4.91
C GLN A 90 5.43 -6.81 4.20
N ILE A 91 5.91 -5.75 4.83
CA ILE A 91 6.96 -4.88 4.29
C ILE A 91 8.25 -5.12 5.06
N GLU A 92 9.27 -5.57 4.36
CA GLU A 92 10.60 -5.81 4.91
C GLU A 92 11.60 -4.86 4.21
N PRO A 93 12.19 -3.90 4.95
CA PRO A 93 13.24 -3.06 4.38
C PRO A 93 14.46 -3.91 4.08
N GLN A 94 15.07 -3.69 2.91
CA GLN A 94 16.32 -4.33 2.52
C GLN A 94 17.47 -3.31 2.61
N GLU A 95 18.54 -3.69 3.30
CA GLU A 95 19.75 -2.89 3.33
C GLU A 95 20.49 -2.97 1.99
N ASN A 96 20.59 -1.85 1.32
CA ASN A 96 21.40 -1.75 0.11
C ASN A 96 22.80 -1.26 0.49
N LYS A 97 23.82 -2.12 0.31
CA LYS A 97 25.20 -1.81 0.70
C LYS A 97 25.87 -0.75 -0.17
N ASP A 98 25.34 -0.49 -1.35
CA ASP A 98 26.04 0.30 -2.37
C ASP A 98 25.37 1.62 -2.75
N ASN A 99 24.13 1.90 -2.34
CA ASN A 99 23.43 3.08 -2.82
C ASN A 99 22.50 3.74 -1.83
N SER A 100 22.39 5.01 -2.01
CA SER A 100 21.48 5.96 -1.38
C SER A 100 19.99 5.61 -1.51
N ASN A 101 19.59 4.67 -2.37
CA ASN A 101 18.20 4.33 -2.63
C ASN A 101 17.63 3.39 -1.56
N PHE A 102 16.38 3.63 -1.21
CA PHE A 102 15.66 2.77 -0.27
C PHE A 102 14.96 1.64 -1.03
N ILE A 103 15.31 0.39 -0.67
CA ILE A 103 14.71 -0.81 -1.25
C ILE A 103 13.90 -1.53 -0.18
N TYR A 104 12.71 -1.93 -0.52
CA TYR A 104 11.89 -2.76 0.36
C TYR A 104 11.24 -3.89 -0.41
N LYS A 105 11.03 -4.98 0.30
CA LYS A 105 10.34 -6.16 -0.17
C LYS A 105 8.92 -6.17 0.40
N ALA A 106 7.93 -6.22 -0.46
CA ALA A 106 6.53 -6.35 -0.09
C ALA A 106 6.06 -7.77 -0.40
N THR A 107 5.63 -8.50 0.62
CA THR A 107 5.01 -9.82 0.48
C THR A 107 3.51 -9.68 0.70
N PHE A 108 2.72 -10.09 -0.26
CA PHE A 108 1.26 -9.97 -0.24
C PHE A 108 0.58 -11.19 -0.85
N GLU A 109 -0.67 -11.39 -0.48
CA GLU A 109 -1.51 -12.44 -1.01
C GLU A 109 -2.48 -11.87 -2.03
N VAL A 110 -2.70 -12.61 -3.13
CA VAL A 110 -3.66 -12.25 -4.18
C VAL A 110 -4.70 -13.34 -4.32
N LEU A 111 -5.90 -12.95 -4.73
CA LEU A 111 -6.93 -13.92 -5.12
C LEU A 111 -6.48 -14.67 -6.36
N PRO A 112 -6.47 -16.01 -6.36
CA PRO A 112 -6.18 -16.80 -7.54
C PRO A 112 -7.30 -16.63 -8.57
N GLU A 113 -6.95 -16.68 -9.86
CA GLU A 113 -7.95 -16.78 -10.90
C GLU A 113 -8.55 -18.18 -10.90
N ILE A 114 -9.80 -18.30 -10.47
CA ILE A 114 -10.53 -19.56 -10.45
C ILE A 114 -11.18 -19.78 -11.81
N ILE A 115 -10.63 -20.68 -12.61
CA ILE A 115 -11.25 -21.13 -13.84
C ILE A 115 -12.20 -22.27 -13.50
N LEU A 116 -13.49 -21.98 -13.51
CA LEU A 116 -14.51 -22.98 -13.31
C LEU A 116 -14.57 -23.91 -14.54
N LYS A 117 -14.23 -25.19 -14.35
CA LYS A 117 -14.32 -26.22 -15.38
C LYS A 117 -15.49 -27.14 -15.08
N GLY A 118 -16.19 -27.59 -16.11
CA GLY A 118 -17.23 -28.61 -15.95
C GLY A 118 -18.60 -28.08 -15.53
N LEU A 119 -18.88 -26.79 -15.74
CA LEU A 119 -20.23 -26.25 -15.54
C LEU A 119 -21.17 -26.55 -16.71
N ASP A 120 -20.61 -26.90 -17.88
CA ASP A 120 -21.39 -27.25 -19.05
C ASP A 120 -22.06 -28.62 -18.84
N GLY A 121 -23.38 -28.64 -18.85
CA GLY A 121 -24.19 -29.86 -18.74
C GLY A 121 -24.69 -30.20 -17.33
N ILE A 122 -24.48 -29.31 -16.33
CA ILE A 122 -25.12 -29.46 -15.01
C ILE A 122 -26.63 -29.22 -15.19
N LYS A 123 -27.43 -30.28 -15.01
CA LYS A 123 -28.88 -30.16 -14.95
C LYS A 123 -29.26 -29.68 -13.54
N ILE A 124 -29.92 -28.53 -13.49
CA ILE A 124 -30.47 -27.98 -12.25
C ILE A 124 -31.99 -28.12 -12.35
N ASP A 125 -32.59 -28.91 -11.46
CA ASP A 125 -34.05 -28.98 -11.33
C ASP A 125 -34.49 -27.73 -10.55
N LYS A 126 -35.21 -26.85 -11.25
CA LYS A 126 -35.84 -25.68 -10.63
C LYS A 126 -37.21 -26.11 -10.07
N PRO A 127 -37.42 -26.11 -8.76
CA PRO A 127 -38.77 -26.37 -8.22
C PRO A 127 -39.70 -25.21 -8.66
N GLU A 128 -40.70 -25.53 -9.46
CA GLU A 128 -41.82 -24.64 -9.75
C GLU A 128 -42.94 -24.96 -8.77
N VAL A 129 -43.36 -23.98 -8.01
CA VAL A 129 -44.53 -24.09 -7.10
C VAL A 129 -45.67 -23.35 -7.76
N ASP A 130 -46.64 -24.10 -8.27
CA ASP A 130 -47.91 -23.54 -8.77
C ASP A 130 -48.85 -23.38 -7.57
N ILE A 131 -49.14 -22.14 -7.21
CA ILE A 131 -50.15 -21.81 -6.21
C ILE A 131 -51.51 -21.89 -6.89
N THR A 132 -52.30 -22.86 -6.49
CA THR A 132 -53.67 -23.02 -7.00
C THR A 132 -54.68 -22.34 -6.09
N ASP A 133 -55.90 -22.01 -6.63
CA ASP A 133 -56.98 -21.38 -5.85
C ASP A 133 -57.34 -22.19 -4.60
N LYS A 134 -57.05 -23.49 -4.55
CA LYS A 134 -57.25 -24.35 -3.37
C LYS A 134 -56.25 -24.09 -2.22
N ASP A 135 -55.13 -23.42 -2.49
CA ASP A 135 -54.12 -23.10 -1.50
C ASP A 135 -54.44 -21.75 -0.81
N LEU A 136 -55.45 -21.05 -1.31
CA LEU A 136 -55.95 -19.77 -0.76
C LEU A 136 -57.10 -19.92 0.24
N ASP A 137 -57.67 -21.12 0.35
CA ASP A 137 -58.82 -21.39 1.22
C ASP A 137 -58.42 -22.08 2.56
N LEU A 138 -57.40 -21.54 3.24
CA LEU A 138 -57.01 -21.94 4.61
C LEU A 138 -57.03 -20.74 5.57
#